data_0dc41bc32d201f2b4056b1ec641365e1
#
_entry.id   0dc41bc32d201f2b4056b1ec641365e1
#
_cell.length_a   1.000
_cell.length_b   1.000
_cell.length_c   1.000
_cell.angle_alpha   90.00
_cell.angle_beta   90.00
_cell.angle_gamma   90.00
#
_symmetry.space_group_name_H-M   'P 1'
#
loop_
_entity.id
_entity.type
_entity.pdbx_description
1 polymer ?
#
loop_
_entity_poly.entity_id
_entity_poly.type
_entity_poly.pdbx_seq_one_letter_code
_entity_poly.pdbx_strand_id
1 'polypeptide(L)'
;MKSVFDVLTERGFIKQTIYEDDLRKLLETESVPFYVGFDPTADSLHIGHYIPIMAMAWMQKFGHKPIALFGGGTGMIGDPSGRSDMRQMMTRETIDHNIDCFKKQMQRFISFEGENGAIIANNADWLLDLNYVNFLRDIGVYFSVNEMLTAKCFKQRMEKGLTFFEFNYMLMQGYDFLVLNRKYGCMLELGGDDQWSNMLAGVD
;
A
#
# COMPACT_ATOMS: atom_id res chain seq x y z
N MET A 1 -13.04 26.87 -0.93
CA MET A 1 -11.77 26.40 -0.31
C MET A 1 -11.12 25.49 -1.32
N LYS A 2 -9.77 25.42 -1.40
CA LYS A 2 -9.12 24.42 -2.24
C LYS A 2 -9.42 23.03 -1.70
N SER A 3 -9.67 22.06 -2.58
CA SER A 3 -9.82 20.64 -2.21
C SER A 3 -8.47 20.05 -1.80
N VAL A 4 -8.47 18.92 -1.09
CA VAL A 4 -7.22 18.21 -0.78
C VAL A 4 -6.53 17.74 -2.06
N PHE A 5 -7.30 17.34 -3.07
CA PHE A 5 -6.76 16.94 -4.37
C PHE A 5 -5.98 18.08 -5.03
N ASP A 6 -6.51 19.30 -5.02
CA ASP A 6 -5.81 20.48 -5.56
C ASP A 6 -4.53 20.78 -4.80
N VAL A 7 -4.56 20.68 -3.47
CA VAL A 7 -3.37 20.89 -2.63
C VAL A 7 -2.29 19.85 -2.92
N LEU A 8 -2.65 18.59 -3.05
CA LEU A 8 -1.72 17.50 -3.36
C LEU A 8 -1.13 17.66 -4.78
N THR A 9 -1.96 18.07 -5.75
CA THR A 9 -1.52 18.34 -7.13
C THR A 9 -0.54 19.50 -7.19
N GLU A 10 -0.87 20.65 -6.59
CA GLU A 10 0.00 21.83 -6.57
C GLU A 10 1.36 21.59 -5.89
N ARG A 11 1.37 20.70 -4.90
CA ARG A 11 2.59 20.31 -4.18
C ARG A 11 3.37 19.19 -4.86
N GLY A 12 2.87 18.67 -5.99
CA GLY A 12 3.54 17.64 -6.77
C GLY A 12 3.46 16.24 -6.16
N PHE A 13 2.51 15.97 -5.27
CA PHE A 13 2.29 14.63 -4.74
C PHE A 13 1.57 13.71 -5.73
N ILE A 14 0.70 14.26 -6.59
CA ILE A 14 -0.05 13.47 -7.57
C ILE A 14 0.70 13.47 -8.90
N LYS A 15 1.16 12.30 -9.33
CA LYS A 15 1.76 12.07 -10.63
C LYS A 15 0.74 11.53 -11.63
N GLN A 16 -0.08 10.59 -11.19
CA GLN A 16 -1.13 9.95 -11.98
C GLN A 16 -2.23 9.45 -11.05
N THR A 17 -3.43 9.31 -11.59
CA THR A 17 -4.60 8.78 -10.89
C THR A 17 -5.54 8.12 -11.89
N ILE A 18 -6.44 7.28 -11.39
CA ILE A 18 -7.58 6.74 -12.14
C ILE A 18 -8.85 7.40 -11.61
N TYR A 19 -9.90 7.45 -12.44
CA TYR A 19 -11.22 7.99 -12.07
C TYR A 19 -11.14 9.38 -11.43
N GLU A 20 -10.33 10.31 -12.00
CA GLU A 20 -10.00 11.60 -11.38
C GLU A 20 -11.24 12.40 -11.00
N ASP A 21 -12.25 12.50 -11.88
CA ASP A 21 -13.45 13.30 -11.62
C ASP A 21 -14.27 12.72 -10.45
N ASP A 22 -14.42 11.39 -10.39
CA ASP A 22 -15.11 10.71 -9.30
C ASP A 22 -14.34 10.84 -7.99
N LEU A 23 -13.02 10.72 -8.04
CA LEU A 23 -12.14 10.86 -6.89
C LEU A 23 -12.20 12.29 -6.32
N ARG A 24 -12.16 13.32 -7.17
CA ARG A 24 -12.31 14.71 -6.76
C ARG A 24 -13.62 14.94 -6.02
N LYS A 25 -14.72 14.46 -6.61
CA LYS A 25 -16.05 14.58 -6.00
C LYS A 25 -16.13 13.85 -4.66
N LEU A 26 -15.61 12.63 -4.58
CA LEU A 26 -15.58 11.83 -3.36
C LEU A 26 -14.83 12.54 -2.24
N LEU A 27 -13.64 13.06 -2.52
CA LEU A 27 -12.80 13.78 -1.54
C LEU A 27 -13.38 15.14 -1.11
N GLU A 28 -14.31 15.72 -1.86
CA GLU A 28 -15.00 16.95 -1.48
C GLU A 28 -16.25 16.70 -0.64
N THR A 29 -16.88 15.54 -0.76
CA THR A 29 -18.20 15.26 -0.17
C THR A 29 -18.14 14.33 1.03
N GLU A 30 -17.12 13.52 1.17
CA GLU A 30 -17.05 12.46 2.18
C GLU A 30 -15.71 12.41 2.91
N SER A 31 -15.73 11.89 4.14
CA SER A 31 -14.51 11.47 4.84
C SER A 31 -14.09 10.10 4.33
N VAL A 32 -13.04 10.06 3.53
CA VAL A 32 -12.59 8.86 2.82
C VAL A 32 -11.52 8.12 3.63
N PRO A 33 -11.75 6.84 4.01
CA PRO A 33 -10.68 5.99 4.46
C PRO A 33 -9.75 5.62 3.29
N PHE A 34 -8.47 5.85 3.46
CA PHE A 34 -7.44 5.58 2.45
C PHE A 34 -6.22 4.93 3.07
N TYR A 35 -5.43 4.19 2.30
CA TYR A 35 -4.23 3.58 2.82
C TYR A 35 -2.95 3.92 2.08
N VAL A 36 -1.86 3.78 2.82
CA VAL A 36 -0.49 3.79 2.30
C VAL A 36 0.23 2.58 2.86
N GLY A 37 0.89 1.83 2.00
CA GLY A 37 1.69 0.67 2.36
C GLY A 37 3.11 1.06 2.78
N PHE A 38 3.62 0.38 3.82
CA PHE A 38 4.97 0.53 4.33
C PHE A 38 5.60 -0.83 4.59
N ASP A 39 6.74 -1.08 3.96
CA ASP A 39 7.53 -2.27 4.25
C ASP A 39 8.45 -2.00 5.44
N PRO A 40 8.28 -2.70 6.58
CA PRO A 40 9.06 -2.47 7.80
C PRO A 40 10.45 -3.13 7.72
N THR A 41 11.26 -2.70 6.75
CA THR A 41 12.57 -3.31 6.44
C THR A 41 13.72 -2.79 7.31
N ALA A 42 13.47 -1.82 8.17
CA ALA A 42 14.42 -1.23 9.11
C ALA A 42 13.64 -0.64 10.32
N ASP A 43 14.34 -0.30 11.37
CA ASP A 43 13.79 0.34 12.58
C ASP A 43 13.59 1.85 12.45
N SER A 44 13.90 2.42 11.30
CA SER A 44 13.77 3.86 11.06
C SER A 44 13.21 4.19 9.70
N LEU A 45 12.40 5.25 9.66
CA LEU A 45 11.94 5.87 8.43
C LEU A 45 13.12 6.54 7.71
N HIS A 46 13.09 6.56 6.40
CA HIS A 46 14.02 7.31 5.55
C HIS A 46 13.25 8.33 4.70
N ILE A 47 13.97 9.16 3.96
CA ILE A 47 13.39 10.26 3.16
C ILE A 47 12.32 9.78 2.15
N GLY A 48 12.44 8.56 1.63
CA GLY A 48 11.43 7.97 0.74
C GLY A 48 10.09 7.75 1.43
N HIS A 49 10.08 7.42 2.74
CA HIS A 49 8.84 7.30 3.52
C HIS A 49 8.23 8.66 3.86
N TYR A 50 9.02 9.72 3.87
CA TYR A 50 8.54 11.05 4.24
C TYR A 50 7.48 11.58 3.26
N ILE A 51 7.66 11.34 1.96
CA ILE A 51 6.72 11.80 0.92
C ILE A 51 5.31 11.22 1.13
N PRO A 52 5.12 9.89 1.20
CA PRO A 52 3.79 9.33 1.43
C PRO A 52 3.22 9.69 2.82
N ILE A 53 4.04 9.80 3.87
CA ILE A 53 3.59 10.27 5.19
C ILE A 53 3.08 11.71 5.12
N MET A 54 3.73 12.59 4.37
CA MET A 54 3.25 13.96 4.17
C MET A 54 1.95 14.02 3.37
N ALA A 55 1.77 13.14 2.37
CA ALA A 55 0.49 13.00 1.68
C ALA A 55 -0.62 12.55 2.67
N MET A 56 -0.33 11.55 3.52
CA MET A 56 -1.25 11.13 4.60
C MET A 56 -1.61 12.29 5.53
N ALA A 57 -0.63 13.09 5.95
CA ALA A 57 -0.85 14.23 6.82
C ALA A 57 -1.77 15.29 6.18
N TRP A 58 -1.60 15.57 4.88
CA TRP A 58 -2.48 16.47 4.15
C TRP A 58 -3.90 15.91 4.05
N MET A 59 -4.05 14.66 3.67
CA MET A 59 -5.35 13.99 3.61
C MET A 59 -6.05 14.02 4.97
N GLN A 60 -5.35 13.68 6.06
CA GLN A 60 -5.89 13.72 7.41
C GLN A 60 -6.30 15.14 7.84
N LYS A 61 -5.50 16.15 7.51
CA LYS A 61 -5.82 17.57 7.78
C LYS A 61 -7.11 18.01 7.12
N PHE A 62 -7.49 17.43 5.97
CA PHE A 62 -8.73 17.68 5.27
C PHE A 62 -9.89 16.76 5.70
N GLY A 63 -9.71 15.97 6.75
CA GLY A 63 -10.77 15.17 7.36
C GLY A 63 -10.88 13.74 6.87
N HIS A 64 -9.95 13.28 6.01
CA HIS A 64 -9.91 11.89 5.56
C HIS A 64 -9.19 11.01 6.56
N LYS A 65 -9.47 9.70 6.55
CA LYS A 65 -8.98 8.74 7.55
C LYS A 65 -7.83 7.89 7.03
N PRO A 66 -6.59 8.13 7.47
CA PRO A 66 -5.44 7.37 7.03
C PRO A 66 -5.43 5.95 7.62
N ILE A 67 -4.99 4.98 6.80
CA ILE A 67 -4.63 3.64 7.23
C ILE A 67 -3.15 3.45 6.87
N ALA A 68 -2.30 3.29 7.87
CA ALA A 68 -0.91 2.89 7.67
C ALA A 68 -0.87 1.36 7.63
N LEU A 69 -0.76 0.80 6.42
CA LEU A 69 -0.65 -0.63 6.21
C LEU A 69 0.81 -1.05 6.28
N PHE A 70 1.14 -1.91 7.24
CA PHE A 70 2.47 -2.50 7.34
C PHE A 70 2.51 -3.88 6.67
N GLY A 71 3.54 -4.06 5.84
CA GLY A 71 3.80 -5.30 5.12
C GLY A 71 4.44 -6.38 6.01
N GLY A 72 3.77 -6.79 7.09
CA GLY A 72 4.27 -7.87 7.95
C GLY A 72 4.28 -9.23 7.26
N GLY A 73 3.27 -9.53 6.46
CA GLY A 73 3.20 -10.74 5.64
C GLY A 73 4.00 -10.60 4.35
N THR A 74 3.78 -9.51 3.60
CA THR A 74 4.50 -9.25 2.34
C THR A 74 5.98 -8.98 2.54
N GLY A 75 6.38 -8.43 3.68
CA GLY A 75 7.79 -8.24 4.06
C GLY A 75 8.57 -9.53 4.23
N MET A 76 7.90 -10.64 4.52
CA MET A 76 8.51 -11.98 4.53
C MET A 76 8.83 -12.52 3.12
N ILE A 77 8.20 -11.95 2.10
CA ILE A 77 8.43 -12.28 0.69
C ILE A 77 9.38 -11.25 0.06
N GLY A 78 9.07 -10.00 0.17
CA GLY A 78 9.81 -8.87 -0.40
C GLY A 78 9.25 -8.41 -1.74
N ASP A 79 9.00 -7.11 -1.84
CA ASP A 79 8.51 -6.45 -3.05
C ASP A 79 9.55 -6.50 -4.17
N PRO A 80 9.21 -7.05 -5.35
CA PRO A 80 10.10 -7.05 -6.51
C PRO A 80 10.20 -5.68 -7.21
N SER A 81 9.29 -4.75 -6.91
CA SER A 81 9.19 -3.46 -7.61
C SER A 81 10.40 -2.56 -7.30
N GLY A 82 10.94 -1.90 -8.33
CA GLY A 82 12.04 -0.95 -8.21
C GLY A 82 13.39 -1.53 -7.78
N ARG A 83 13.56 -2.86 -7.73
CA ARG A 83 14.78 -3.54 -7.27
C ARG A 83 15.30 -4.56 -8.26
N SER A 84 16.61 -4.79 -8.18
CA SER A 84 17.31 -5.79 -8.99
C SER A 84 17.60 -7.11 -8.25
N ASP A 85 17.56 -7.11 -6.92
CA ASP A 85 17.96 -8.23 -6.08
C ASP A 85 16.89 -8.60 -5.07
N MET A 86 16.83 -9.89 -4.68
CA MET A 86 15.90 -10.36 -3.64
C MET A 86 16.24 -9.74 -2.27
N ARG A 87 15.19 -9.43 -1.49
CA ARG A 87 15.35 -9.00 -0.10
C ARG A 87 15.79 -10.15 0.79
N GLN A 88 16.55 -9.82 1.82
CA GLN A 88 16.81 -10.77 2.92
C GLN A 88 15.51 -10.97 3.72
N MET A 89 15.13 -12.22 3.95
CA MET A 89 13.95 -12.55 4.75
C MET A 89 14.16 -12.12 6.21
N MET A 90 13.16 -11.44 6.76
CA MET A 90 13.15 -10.99 8.16
C MET A 90 12.33 -11.94 9.02
N THR A 91 12.66 -12.03 10.32
CA THR A 91 11.80 -12.73 11.29
C THR A 91 10.59 -11.89 11.66
N ARG A 92 9.53 -12.52 12.16
CA ARG A 92 8.34 -11.83 12.62
C ARG A 92 8.65 -10.83 13.74
N GLU A 93 9.50 -11.21 14.69
CA GLU A 93 9.90 -10.34 15.80
C GLU A 93 10.60 -9.07 15.32
N THR A 94 11.46 -9.19 14.29
CA THR A 94 12.13 -8.03 13.68
C THR A 94 11.11 -7.12 12.98
N ILE A 95 10.16 -7.71 12.26
CA ILE A 95 9.09 -6.96 11.58
C ILE A 95 8.23 -6.21 12.60
N ASP A 96 7.76 -6.87 13.66
CA ASP A 96 6.92 -6.27 14.70
C ASP A 96 7.66 -5.13 15.42
N HIS A 97 8.95 -5.31 15.73
CA HIS A 97 9.81 -4.26 16.30
C HIS A 97 9.90 -3.04 15.37
N ASN A 98 10.12 -3.26 14.08
CA ASN A 98 10.23 -2.18 13.09
C ASN A 98 8.90 -1.42 12.92
N ILE A 99 7.76 -2.13 12.94
CA ILE A 99 6.42 -1.50 12.92
C ILE A 99 6.24 -0.56 14.11
N ASP A 100 6.61 -0.98 15.32
CA ASP A 100 6.53 -0.15 16.51
C ASP A 100 7.42 1.09 16.40
N CYS A 101 8.62 0.94 15.82
CA CYS A 101 9.53 2.06 15.58
C CYS A 101 8.94 3.04 14.54
N PHE A 102 8.36 2.54 13.47
CA PHE A 102 7.70 3.38 12.44
C PHE A 102 6.53 4.16 13.04
N LYS A 103 5.64 3.49 13.78
CA LYS A 103 4.52 4.14 14.46
C LYS A 103 4.95 5.31 15.34
N LYS A 104 5.98 5.12 16.19
CA LYS A 104 6.52 6.18 17.04
C LYS A 104 7.02 7.38 16.23
N GLN A 105 7.64 7.15 15.07
CA GLN A 105 8.12 8.22 14.20
C GLN A 105 6.99 8.92 13.46
N MET A 106 5.99 8.16 12.95
CA MET A 106 4.83 8.69 12.24
C MET A 106 3.94 9.59 13.11
N GLN A 107 3.88 9.36 14.41
CA GLN A 107 3.13 10.21 15.38
C GLN A 107 3.54 11.68 15.34
N ARG A 108 4.70 12.01 14.79
CA ARG A 108 5.15 13.39 14.60
C ARG A 108 4.46 14.11 13.44
N PHE A 109 3.83 13.37 12.55
CA PHE A 109 3.27 13.89 11.29
C PHE A 109 1.76 13.67 11.18
N ILE A 110 1.26 12.54 11.68
CA ILE A 110 -0.15 12.15 11.64
C ILE A 110 -0.64 11.82 13.05
N SER A 111 -1.91 12.12 13.32
CA SER A 111 -2.57 11.75 14.57
C SER A 111 -3.13 10.33 14.49
N PHE A 112 -3.00 9.58 15.57
CA PHE A 112 -3.65 8.28 15.77
C PHE A 112 -4.90 8.39 16.66
N GLU A 113 -5.26 9.61 17.06
CA GLU A 113 -6.38 9.91 17.95
C GLU A 113 -7.47 10.71 17.23
N GLY A 114 -8.70 10.69 17.78
CA GLY A 114 -9.83 11.42 17.24
C GLY A 114 -10.60 10.64 16.17
N GLU A 115 -11.64 11.27 15.61
CA GLU A 115 -12.56 10.65 14.66
C GLU A 115 -11.88 10.20 13.35
N ASN A 116 -10.96 11.01 12.83
CA ASN A 116 -10.15 10.70 11.67
C ASN A 116 -8.72 10.25 12.03
N GLY A 117 -8.52 9.73 13.25
CA GLY A 117 -7.25 9.17 13.69
C GLY A 117 -6.80 8.03 12.77
N ALA A 118 -5.49 7.98 12.50
CA ALA A 118 -4.91 6.96 11.64
C ALA A 118 -5.07 5.55 12.25
N ILE A 119 -5.36 4.59 11.39
CA ILE A 119 -5.41 3.17 11.74
C ILE A 119 -4.06 2.54 11.42
N ILE A 120 -3.55 1.69 12.32
CA ILE A 120 -2.45 0.77 12.03
C ILE A 120 -3.06 -0.56 11.59
N ALA A 121 -2.66 -1.04 10.42
CA ALA A 121 -2.99 -2.36 9.92
C ALA A 121 -1.70 -3.12 9.59
N ASN A 122 -1.70 -4.43 9.83
CA ASN A 122 -0.60 -5.32 9.47
C ASN A 122 -1.16 -6.44 8.60
N ASN A 123 -0.66 -6.57 7.38
CA ASN A 123 -1.17 -7.60 6.46
C ASN A 123 -0.78 -9.03 6.87
N ALA A 124 0.13 -9.21 7.82
CA ALA A 124 0.37 -10.50 8.45
C ALA A 124 -0.91 -11.08 9.09
N ASP A 125 -1.83 -10.21 9.57
CA ASP A 125 -3.05 -10.61 10.26
C ASP A 125 -4.05 -11.35 9.35
N TRP A 126 -3.91 -11.26 8.04
CA TRP A 126 -4.76 -11.96 7.09
C TRP A 126 -3.99 -12.78 6.06
N LEU A 127 -2.73 -12.46 5.76
CA LEU A 127 -1.95 -13.20 4.78
C LEU A 127 -1.37 -14.50 5.34
N LEU A 128 -0.95 -14.53 6.62
CA LEU A 128 -0.27 -15.70 7.18
C LEU A 128 -1.20 -16.89 7.42
N ASP A 129 -2.48 -16.62 7.66
CA ASP A 129 -3.49 -17.67 7.90
C ASP A 129 -4.26 -18.08 6.63
N LEU A 130 -3.88 -17.55 5.45
CA LEU A 130 -4.55 -17.89 4.19
C LEU A 130 -4.36 -19.36 3.83
N ASN A 131 -5.47 -20.05 3.57
CA ASN A 131 -5.40 -21.33 2.89
C ASN A 131 -5.08 -21.11 1.41
N TYR A 132 -3.94 -21.63 0.96
CA TYR A 132 -3.43 -21.41 -0.40
C TYR A 132 -4.42 -21.81 -1.50
N VAL A 133 -5.08 -22.96 -1.38
CA VAL A 133 -6.03 -23.43 -2.40
C VAL A 133 -7.26 -22.52 -2.46
N ASN A 134 -7.78 -22.13 -1.31
CA ASN A 134 -8.91 -21.20 -1.27
C ASN A 134 -8.53 -19.81 -1.83
N PHE A 135 -7.35 -19.30 -1.51
CA PHE A 135 -6.86 -18.05 -2.03
C PHE A 135 -6.73 -18.07 -3.56
N LEU A 136 -6.16 -19.14 -4.14
CA LEU A 136 -6.09 -19.29 -5.59
C LEU A 136 -7.47 -19.37 -6.25
N ARG A 137 -8.41 -20.09 -5.62
CA ARG A 137 -9.77 -20.22 -6.14
C ARG A 137 -10.55 -18.92 -6.09
N ASP A 138 -10.45 -18.18 -4.99
CA ASP A 138 -11.33 -17.06 -4.69
C ASP A 138 -10.74 -15.72 -5.16
N ILE A 139 -9.41 -15.62 -5.26
CA ILE A 139 -8.68 -14.42 -5.66
C ILE A 139 -7.89 -14.63 -6.95
N GLY A 140 -7.15 -15.72 -7.06
CA GLY A 140 -6.27 -15.99 -8.21
C GLY A 140 -7.01 -16.02 -9.56
N VAL A 141 -8.31 -16.32 -9.55
CA VAL A 141 -9.15 -16.34 -10.78
C VAL A 141 -9.30 -14.96 -11.45
N TYR A 142 -9.11 -13.89 -10.70
CA TYR A 142 -9.21 -12.51 -11.20
C TYR A 142 -7.90 -12.00 -11.80
N PHE A 143 -6.81 -12.76 -11.69
CA PHE A 143 -5.48 -12.36 -12.17
C PHE A 143 -5.09 -13.14 -13.42
N SER A 144 -4.96 -12.44 -14.54
CA SER A 144 -4.45 -13.02 -15.79
C SER A 144 -2.92 -12.98 -15.81
N VAL A 145 -2.27 -14.15 -15.87
CA VAL A 145 -0.80 -14.24 -15.99
C VAL A 145 -0.27 -13.45 -17.17
N ASN A 146 -0.95 -13.51 -18.32
CA ASN A 146 -0.55 -12.76 -19.51
C ASN A 146 -0.56 -11.25 -19.28
N GLU A 147 -1.57 -10.75 -18.58
CA GLU A 147 -1.70 -9.35 -18.22
C GLU A 147 -0.64 -8.93 -17.21
N MET A 148 -0.49 -9.69 -16.11
CA MET A 148 0.54 -9.44 -15.10
C MET A 148 1.95 -9.34 -15.71
N LEU A 149 2.30 -10.23 -16.65
CA LEU A 149 3.60 -10.20 -17.32
C LEU A 149 3.83 -8.94 -18.19
N THR A 150 2.79 -8.17 -18.50
CA THR A 150 2.93 -6.87 -19.16
C THR A 150 3.36 -5.75 -18.22
N ALA A 151 3.18 -5.93 -16.91
CA ALA A 151 3.52 -4.95 -15.90
C ALA A 151 5.03 -4.63 -15.91
N LYS A 152 5.36 -3.34 -15.75
CA LYS A 152 6.76 -2.86 -15.81
C LYS A 152 7.66 -3.54 -14.79
N CYS A 153 7.16 -3.76 -13.57
CA CYS A 153 7.90 -4.43 -12.49
C CYS A 153 8.32 -5.85 -12.89
N PHE A 154 7.41 -6.63 -13.52
CA PHE A 154 7.73 -7.99 -13.95
C PHE A 154 8.62 -8.03 -15.19
N LYS A 155 8.43 -7.15 -16.18
CA LYS A 155 9.33 -7.08 -17.35
C LYS A 155 10.78 -6.91 -16.95
N GLN A 156 11.07 -6.03 -16.01
CA GLN A 156 12.43 -5.79 -15.52
C GLN A 156 13.01 -7.00 -14.77
N ARG A 157 12.16 -7.72 -14.02
CA ARG A 157 12.58 -8.91 -13.27
C ARG A 157 12.76 -10.15 -14.16
N MET A 158 11.95 -10.29 -15.21
CA MET A 158 12.06 -11.43 -16.15
C MET A 158 13.45 -11.53 -16.78
N GLU A 159 14.12 -10.42 -17.06
CA GLU A 159 15.49 -10.40 -17.60
C GLU A 159 16.51 -11.00 -16.64
N LYS A 160 16.23 -10.97 -15.33
CA LYS A 160 17.12 -11.46 -14.26
C LYS A 160 16.63 -12.76 -13.61
N GLY A 161 15.51 -13.29 -14.05
CA GLY A 161 14.87 -14.48 -13.50
C GLY A 161 13.84 -14.15 -12.41
N LEU A 162 12.58 -13.90 -12.84
CA LEU A 162 11.43 -13.73 -11.96
C LEU A 162 11.04 -15.06 -11.33
N THR A 163 11.01 -15.12 -10.01
CA THR A 163 10.56 -16.32 -9.28
C THR A 163 9.03 -16.31 -9.12
N PHE A 164 8.43 -17.51 -9.00
CA PHE A 164 7.00 -17.63 -8.67
C PHE A 164 6.66 -16.96 -7.33
N PHE A 165 7.59 -16.97 -6.40
CA PHE A 165 7.48 -16.31 -5.10
C PHE A 165 7.26 -14.79 -5.24
N GLU A 166 8.13 -14.11 -6.02
CA GLU A 166 8.01 -12.68 -6.30
C GLU A 166 6.77 -12.36 -7.15
N PHE A 167 6.40 -13.26 -8.07
CA PHE A 167 5.24 -13.08 -8.93
C PHE A 167 3.92 -12.99 -8.15
N ASN A 168 3.81 -13.74 -7.03
CA ASN A 168 2.63 -13.70 -6.18
C ASN A 168 2.49 -12.41 -5.35
N TYR A 169 3.51 -11.56 -5.28
CA TYR A 169 3.46 -10.33 -4.51
C TYR A 169 2.30 -9.42 -4.95
N MET A 170 2.10 -9.28 -6.26
CA MET A 170 1.01 -8.47 -6.83
C MET A 170 -0.38 -8.96 -6.38
N LEU A 171 -0.60 -10.28 -6.32
CA LEU A 171 -1.86 -10.85 -5.84
C LEU A 171 -2.11 -10.50 -4.37
N MET A 172 -1.06 -10.57 -3.55
CA MET A 172 -1.17 -10.27 -2.12
C MET A 172 -1.45 -8.80 -1.87
N GLN A 173 -0.80 -7.89 -2.59
CA GLN A 173 -1.06 -6.46 -2.46
C GLN A 173 -2.47 -6.10 -2.95
N GLY A 174 -2.94 -6.67 -4.07
CA GLY A 174 -4.33 -6.52 -4.50
C GLY A 174 -5.32 -7.03 -3.46
N TYR A 175 -5.02 -8.17 -2.82
CA TYR A 175 -5.84 -8.71 -1.75
C TYR A 175 -5.84 -7.83 -0.49
N ASP A 176 -4.73 -7.16 -0.17
CA ASP A 176 -4.67 -6.19 0.91
C ASP A 176 -5.72 -5.09 0.74
N PHE A 177 -5.86 -4.54 -0.47
CA PHE A 177 -6.87 -3.51 -0.74
C PHE A 177 -8.29 -4.03 -0.50
N LEU A 178 -8.60 -5.23 -0.99
CA LEU A 178 -9.89 -5.88 -0.77
C LEU A 178 -10.19 -6.07 0.73
N VAL A 179 -9.20 -6.54 1.50
CA VAL A 179 -9.36 -6.73 2.96
C VAL A 179 -9.56 -5.39 3.67
N LEU A 180 -8.78 -4.37 3.31
CA LEU A 180 -8.91 -3.03 3.88
C LEU A 180 -10.25 -2.38 3.54
N ASN A 181 -10.76 -2.60 2.31
CA ASN A 181 -12.11 -2.17 1.96
C ASN A 181 -13.17 -2.84 2.83
N ARG A 182 -13.12 -4.17 2.97
CA ARG A 182 -14.10 -4.94 3.76
C ARG A 182 -14.05 -4.63 5.26
N LYS A 183 -12.86 -4.40 5.82
CA LYS A 183 -12.67 -4.16 7.27
C LYS A 183 -12.88 -2.70 7.68
N TYR A 184 -12.44 -1.76 6.85
CA TYR A 184 -12.35 -0.35 7.22
C TYR A 184 -13.07 0.59 6.25
N GLY A 185 -13.72 0.06 5.20
CA GLY A 185 -14.33 0.87 4.15
C GLY A 185 -13.30 1.64 3.31
N CYS A 186 -12.06 1.15 3.23
CA CYS A 186 -10.99 1.79 2.47
C CYS A 186 -11.36 1.91 1.00
N MET A 187 -11.28 3.10 0.43
CA MET A 187 -11.71 3.38 -0.94
C MET A 187 -10.59 3.92 -1.83
N LEU A 188 -9.42 4.21 -1.25
CA LEU A 188 -8.32 4.84 -1.98
C LEU A 188 -6.98 4.29 -1.51
N GLU A 189 -6.09 4.03 -2.46
CA GLU A 189 -4.68 3.71 -2.23
C GLU A 189 -3.79 4.85 -2.71
N LEU A 190 -2.81 5.23 -1.89
CA LEU A 190 -1.73 6.14 -2.26
C LEU A 190 -0.41 5.37 -2.21
N GLY A 191 0.36 5.46 -3.28
CA GLY A 191 1.66 4.77 -3.37
C GLY A 191 2.65 5.50 -4.25
N GLY A 192 3.89 5.05 -4.26
CA GLY A 192 4.93 5.53 -5.17
C GLY A 192 4.64 5.13 -6.62
N ASP A 193 5.26 5.84 -7.57
CA ASP A 193 5.12 5.55 -9.00
C ASP A 193 5.60 4.13 -9.39
N ASP A 194 6.52 3.59 -8.63
CA ASP A 194 7.00 2.21 -8.75
C ASP A 194 5.94 1.16 -8.37
N GLN A 195 4.97 1.55 -7.54
CA GLN A 195 3.88 0.70 -7.07
C GLN A 195 2.66 0.69 -8.01
N TRP A 196 2.66 1.51 -9.07
CA TRP A 196 1.48 1.72 -9.91
C TRP A 196 0.82 0.43 -10.41
N SER A 197 1.63 -0.53 -10.89
CA SER A 197 1.09 -1.81 -11.39
C SER A 197 0.46 -2.67 -10.27
N ASN A 198 1.02 -2.62 -9.06
CA ASN A 198 0.48 -3.35 -7.92
C ASN A 198 -0.82 -2.71 -7.42
N MET A 199 -0.88 -1.36 -7.42
CA MET A 199 -2.09 -0.61 -7.05
C MET A 199 -3.25 -0.92 -7.99
N LEU A 200 -3.01 -0.90 -9.31
CA LEU A 200 -4.04 -1.24 -10.30
C LEU A 200 -4.60 -2.65 -10.11
N ALA A 201 -3.75 -3.61 -9.77
CA ALA A 201 -4.16 -4.98 -9.52
C ALA A 201 -5.15 -5.14 -8.34
N GLY A 202 -5.24 -4.15 -7.45
CA GLY A 202 -6.19 -4.13 -6.34
C GLY A 202 -7.49 -3.38 -6.64
N VAL A 203 -7.58 -2.69 -7.78
CA VAL A 203 -8.77 -1.89 -8.18
C VAL A 203 -9.74 -2.70 -9.03
N ASP A 204 -9.23 -3.54 -9.92
CA ASP A 204 -10.01 -4.40 -10.83
C ASP A 204 -10.59 -5.63 -10.10
#